data_aba1ebabf96daac27ccc4cd29f0e2522
#
_entry.id   aba1ebabf96daac27ccc4cd29f0e2522
#
_cell.length_a   1.000
_cell.length_b   1.000
_cell.length_c   1.000
_cell.angle_alpha   90.00
_cell.angle_beta   90.00
_cell.angle_gamma   90.00
#
_symmetry.space_group_name_H-M   'P 1'
#
loop_
_entity.id
_entity.type
_entity.pdbx_description
1 polymer ?
#
loop_
_entity_poly.entity_id
_entity_poly.type
_entity_poly.pdbx_seq_one_letter_code
_entity_poly.pdbx_strand_id
1 'polypeptide(L)' 'DRMEMKKLSGGNLRAAGYDNARRVLVVELHAGTFEYAGVSADTYRRLASASSPWSFFRDNIEEEYAAKRVR' A
#
# COMPACT_ATOMS: atom_id res chain seq x y z
N ASP A 1 4.08 2.45 -18.09
CA ASP A 1 4.14 1.28 -17.22
C ASP A 1 2.89 1.11 -16.42
N ARG A 2 2.48 -0.13 -16.30
CA ARG A 2 1.28 -0.45 -15.56
C ARG A 2 1.62 -1.09 -14.25
N MET A 3 1.01 -0.56 -13.21
CA MET A 3 1.15 -1.13 -11.89
C MET A 3 0.03 -2.13 -11.66
N GLU A 4 0.41 -3.32 -11.25
CA GLU A 4 -0.56 -4.34 -10.92
C GLU A 4 -1.05 -4.16 -9.50
N MET A 5 -2.37 -4.09 -9.35
CA MET A 5 -2.96 -4.02 -8.02
C MET A 5 -3.32 -5.43 -7.56
N LYS A 6 -2.89 -5.77 -6.37
CA LYS A 6 -3.19 -7.07 -5.77
C LYS A 6 -4.31 -6.88 -4.75
N LYS A 7 -5.36 -7.67 -4.91
CA LYS A 7 -6.45 -7.63 -3.94
C LYS A 7 -6.00 -8.21 -2.60
N LEU A 8 -6.32 -7.48 -1.55
CA LEU A 8 -6.02 -7.91 -0.20
C LEU A 8 -7.31 -7.96 0.59
N SER A 9 -7.37 -8.85 1.55
CA SER A 9 -8.53 -8.93 2.41
C SER A 9 -8.12 -8.60 3.84
N GLY A 10 -8.81 -7.62 4.41
CA GLY A 10 -8.53 -7.24 5.78
C GLY A 10 -8.85 -5.79 6.04
N GLY A 11 -9.87 -5.54 6.84
CA GLY A 11 -10.22 -4.19 7.25
C GLY A 11 -10.54 -3.27 6.09
N ASN A 12 -9.95 -2.09 6.13
CA ASN A 12 -10.20 -1.06 5.12
C ASN A 12 -9.27 -1.18 3.91
N LEU A 13 -8.31 -2.09 3.95
CA LEU A 13 -7.35 -2.22 2.86
C LEU A 13 -7.90 -3.18 1.82
N ARG A 14 -8.26 -2.66 0.66
CA ARG A 14 -8.90 -3.46 -0.39
C ARG A 14 -7.91 -4.01 -1.40
N ALA A 15 -6.92 -3.21 -1.74
CA ALA A 15 -5.92 -3.63 -2.72
C ALA A 15 -4.67 -2.79 -2.55
N ALA A 16 -3.56 -3.31 -3.04
CA ALA A 16 -2.29 -2.57 -3.01
C ALA A 16 -1.49 -2.90 -4.24
N GLY A 17 -0.69 -1.95 -4.68
CA GLY A 17 0.21 -2.13 -5.79
C GLY A 17 1.49 -1.36 -5.52
N TYR A 18 2.55 -1.68 -6.26
CA TYR A 18 3.83 -1.06 -6.01
C TYR A 18 4.50 -0.67 -7.32
N ASP A 19 4.95 0.58 -7.39
CA ASP A 19 5.72 1.07 -8.53
C ASP A 19 7.19 1.03 -8.14
N ASN A 20 7.88 0.01 -8.62
CA ASN A 20 9.27 -0.20 -8.24
C ASN A 20 10.20 0.89 -8.77
N ALA A 21 9.88 1.48 -9.90
CA ALA A 21 10.72 2.52 -10.49
C ALA A 21 10.67 3.81 -9.67
N ARG A 22 9.48 4.15 -9.18
CA ARG A 22 9.26 5.37 -8.41
C ARG A 22 9.30 5.14 -6.90
N ARG A 23 9.34 3.89 -6.47
CA ARG A 23 9.28 3.51 -5.07
C ARG A 23 8.02 4.03 -4.40
N VAL A 24 6.92 3.89 -5.10
CA VAL A 24 5.63 4.36 -4.62
C VAL A 24 4.72 3.19 -4.35
N LEU A 25 4.16 3.15 -3.16
CA LEU A 25 3.14 2.18 -2.80
C LEU A 25 1.78 2.83 -3.04
N VAL A 26 0.93 2.13 -3.77
CA VAL A 26 -0.43 2.58 -3.98
C VAL A 26 -1.36 1.65 -3.22
N VAL A 27 -2.22 2.23 -2.39
CA VAL A 27 -3.18 1.44 -1.63
C VAL A 27 -4.58 1.93 -1.93
N GLU A 28 -5.49 0.97 -2.05
CA GLU A 28 -6.89 1.24 -2.25
C GLU A 28 -7.61 0.99 -0.94
N LEU A 29 -8.04 2.04 -0.33
CA LEU A 29 -8.77 1.97 0.94
C LEU A 29 -10.24 2.23 0.69
N HIS A 30 -11.05 1.95 1.69
CA HIS A 30 -12.49 2.23 1.59
C HIS A 30 -12.73 3.71 1.30
N ALA A 31 -11.89 4.59 1.83
CA ALA A 31 -12.06 6.03 1.68
C ALA A 31 -11.52 6.57 0.35
N GLY A 32 -10.71 5.79 -0.37
CA GLY A 32 -10.14 6.25 -1.63
C GLY A 32 -8.80 5.59 -1.90
N THR A 33 -8.11 6.08 -2.92
CA THR A 33 -6.81 5.56 -3.32
C THR A 33 -5.72 6.55 -2.93
N PHE A 34 -4.65 6.03 -2.33
CA PHE A 34 -3.57 6.86 -1.81
C PHE A 34 -2.23 6.35 -2.29
N GLU A 35 -1.28 7.27 -2.48
CA GLU A 35 0.10 6.94 -2.81
C GLU A 35 1.01 7.27 -1.63
N TYR A 36 1.94 6.38 -1.36
CA TYR A 36 2.94 6.57 -0.31
C TYR A 36 4.32 6.50 -0.95
N ALA A 37 5.05 7.61 -0.95
CA ALA A 37 6.35 7.70 -1.59
C ALA A 37 7.46 7.21 -0.67
N GLY A 38 8.53 6.68 -1.27
CA GLY A 38 9.70 6.27 -0.52
C GLY A 38 9.59 4.90 0.12
N VAL A 39 8.60 4.13 -0.26
CA VAL A 39 8.38 2.80 0.30
C VAL A 39 9.26 1.80 -0.44
N SER A 40 9.97 0.96 0.31
CA SER A 40 10.83 -0.05 -0.32
C SER A 40 10.02 -1.24 -0.83
N ALA A 41 10.58 -1.95 -1.82
CA ALA A 41 9.93 -3.13 -2.34
C ALA A 41 9.75 -4.19 -1.26
N ASP A 42 10.69 -4.27 -0.33
CA ASP A 42 10.59 -5.22 0.77
C ASP A 42 9.38 -4.93 1.66
N THR A 43 9.15 -3.65 1.94
CA THR A 43 7.99 -3.27 2.75
C THR A 43 6.70 -3.64 2.03
N TYR A 44 6.64 -3.42 0.71
CA TYR A 44 5.46 -3.84 -0.05
C TYR A 44 5.26 -5.35 0.00
N ARG A 45 6.36 -6.11 -0.14
CA ARG A 45 6.25 -7.57 -0.09
C ARG A 45 5.71 -8.04 1.26
N ARG A 46 6.16 -7.41 2.33
CA ARG A 46 5.68 -7.76 3.67
C ARG A 46 4.20 -7.44 3.84
N LEU A 47 3.79 -6.30 3.29
CA LEU A 47 2.37 -5.93 3.31
C LEU A 47 1.53 -6.96 2.55
N ALA A 48 1.97 -7.31 1.34
CA ALA A 48 1.21 -8.21 0.49
C ALA A 48 1.12 -9.63 1.04
N SER A 49 2.11 -10.04 1.84
CA SER A 49 2.12 -11.39 2.41
C SER A 49 1.69 -11.44 3.87
N ALA A 50 1.32 -10.30 4.45
CA ALA A 50 0.92 -10.27 5.85
C ALA A 50 -0.39 -11.02 6.06
N SER A 51 -0.49 -11.69 7.20
CA SER A 51 -1.73 -12.37 7.54
C SER A 51 -2.84 -11.38 7.81
N SER A 52 -2.49 -10.18 8.26
CA SER A 52 -3.44 -9.08 8.43
C SER A 52 -2.85 -7.84 7.77
N PRO A 53 -3.07 -7.66 6.46
CA PRO A 53 -2.48 -6.53 5.74
C PRO A 53 -2.88 -5.17 6.31
N TRP A 54 -4.12 -5.04 6.77
CA TRP A 54 -4.58 -3.77 7.34
C TRP A 54 -3.79 -3.41 8.59
N SER A 55 -3.56 -4.39 9.46
CA SER A 55 -2.77 -4.14 10.67
C SER A 55 -1.33 -3.78 10.33
N PHE A 56 -0.74 -4.50 9.38
CA PHE A 56 0.62 -4.21 8.95
C PHE A 56 0.72 -2.79 8.38
N PHE A 57 -0.25 -2.41 7.57
CA PHE A 57 -0.28 -1.08 6.97
C PHE A 57 -0.35 0.00 8.04
N ARG A 58 -1.24 -0.16 9.00
CA ARG A 58 -1.40 0.83 10.06
C ARG A 58 -0.14 0.95 10.92
N ASP A 59 0.50 -0.16 11.20
CA ASP A 59 1.63 -0.17 12.12
C ASP A 59 2.93 0.26 11.46
N ASN A 60 3.07 0.06 10.15
CA ASN A 60 4.36 0.22 9.50
C ASN A 60 4.39 1.23 8.35
N ILE A 61 3.24 1.64 7.85
CA ILE A 61 3.21 2.48 6.65
C ILE A 61 2.45 3.77 6.88
N GLU A 62 1.28 3.70 7.48
CA GLU A 62 0.35 4.82 7.55
C GLU A 62 0.97 6.07 8.16
N GLU A 63 1.75 5.92 9.21
CA GLU A 63 2.34 7.05 9.90
C GLU A 63 3.82 7.26 9.56
N GLU A 64 4.42 6.31 8.84
CA GLU A 64 5.83 6.39 8.52
C GLU A 64 6.11 7.14 7.23
N TYR A 65 5.15 7.23 6.35
CA TYR A 65 5.32 7.82 5.04
C TYR A 65 4.21 8.84 4.77
N ALA A 66 4.53 9.85 3.97
CA ALA A 66 3.53 10.84 3.58
C ALA A 66 2.56 10.23 2.57
N ALA A 67 1.28 10.52 2.76
CA ALA A 67 0.24 10.00 1.89
C ALA A 67 -0.24 11.10 0.95
N LYS A 68 -0.52 10.71 -0.30
CA LYS A 68 -1.13 11.59 -1.28
C LYS A 68 -2.37 10.93 -1.81
N ARG A 69 -3.52 11.55 -1.63
CA ARG A 69 -4.75 11.00 -2.16
C ARG A 69 -4.82 11.24 -3.66
N VAL A 70 -5.06 10.16 -4.43
CA VAL A 70 -5.10 10.27 -5.89
C VAL A 70 -6.47 9.93 -6.46
N ARG A 71 -7.40 9.44 -5.64
CA ARG A 71 -8.77 9.20 -6.06
C ARG A 71 -9.76 9.34 -4.95
#